data_fd3176bbc260e3c7c1a24f0f75f70292
#
_entry.id   fd3176bbc260e3c7c1a24f0f75f70292
#
_cell.length_a   1.000
_cell.length_b   1.000
_cell.length_c   1.000
_cell.angle_alpha   90.00
_cell.angle_beta   90.00
_cell.angle_gamma   90.00
#
_symmetry.space_group_name_H-M   'P 1'
#
loop_
_entity.id
_entity.type
_entity.pdbx_description
1 polymer ?
#
loop_
_entity_poly.entity_id
_entity_poly.type
_entity_poly.pdbx_seq_one_letter_code
_entity_poly.pdbx_strand_id
1 'polypeptide(L)'
;MAGALGVRERAVWRWLAAAELDEAAASAPGERTRYYGRFTVTPEVRALLGLWRGNVAAVHRELTARAARGEGDPPPSIPTLHRAIRRDLSLGERAGLAGGEREARRHDVFLARPRGWRNQVWETDHVQAPVLVDVDGVARRPWITWFTDCATNAITGVAVTPVHPSRESVLAALRSAVLREDPYGPFGGLPEKVRVDRGKDFLSRTVTAAFEALDVTVEDLPAYTPHLKGTVEGLNRAVESMFLAALPGYARQPRPGKRSSRPKDEVLLGFEDFTARLLAWTAWWNTECEAPCGCH
;
A
#
# COMPACT_ATOMS: atom_id res chain seq x y z
N MET A 1 3.72 0.35 -27.37
CA MET A 1 3.43 -0.73 -26.40
C MET A 1 4.59 -0.99 -25.43
N ALA A 2 5.81 -1.24 -25.88
CA ALA A 2 6.97 -1.49 -24.99
C ALA A 2 7.25 -0.35 -24.00
N GLY A 3 7.14 0.91 -24.41
CA GLY A 3 7.35 2.06 -23.53
C GLY A 3 6.30 2.23 -22.43
N ALA A 4 5.06 1.83 -22.68
CA ALA A 4 3.97 1.90 -21.69
C ALA A 4 4.09 0.82 -20.61
N LEU A 5 4.83 -0.26 -20.87
CA LEU A 5 5.02 -1.38 -19.93
C LEU A 5 6.36 -1.31 -19.21
N GLY A 6 7.22 -0.31 -19.48
CA GLY A 6 8.54 -0.19 -18.88
C GLY A 6 9.51 -1.34 -19.20
N VAL A 7 9.24 -2.10 -20.25
CA VAL A 7 10.05 -3.25 -20.68
C VAL A 7 10.76 -2.95 -21.99
N ARG A 8 11.94 -3.57 -22.20
CA ARG A 8 12.69 -3.42 -23.44
C ARG A 8 11.92 -4.05 -24.60
N GLU A 9 11.90 -3.40 -25.74
CA GLU A 9 11.22 -3.84 -26.96
C GLU A 9 11.55 -5.31 -27.33
N ARG A 10 12.79 -5.73 -27.19
CA ARG A 10 13.23 -7.12 -27.34
C ARG A 10 12.50 -8.14 -26.43
N ALA A 11 12.03 -7.71 -25.26
CA ALA A 11 11.27 -8.59 -24.37
C ALA A 11 9.84 -8.80 -24.89
N VAL A 12 9.24 -7.74 -25.42
CA VAL A 12 7.91 -7.80 -26.04
C VAL A 12 7.94 -8.73 -27.25
N TRP A 13 8.92 -8.56 -28.14
CA TRP A 13 9.07 -9.43 -29.31
C TRP A 13 9.31 -10.90 -28.95
N ARG A 14 10.07 -11.17 -27.88
CA ARG A 14 10.23 -12.53 -27.37
C ARG A 14 8.93 -13.15 -26.87
N TRP A 15 8.10 -12.36 -26.19
CA TRP A 15 6.81 -12.82 -25.70
C TRP A 15 5.81 -13.06 -26.84
N LEU A 16 5.80 -12.19 -27.85
CA LEU A 16 4.97 -12.38 -29.03
C LEU A 16 5.39 -13.63 -29.81
N ALA A 17 6.69 -13.79 -30.07
CA ALA A 17 7.21 -14.98 -30.75
C ALA A 17 6.94 -16.29 -29.96
N ALA A 18 7.00 -16.25 -28.63
CA ALA A 18 6.64 -17.41 -27.79
C ALA A 18 5.13 -17.72 -27.87
N ALA A 19 4.28 -16.71 -27.90
CA ALA A 19 2.84 -16.87 -28.04
C ALA A 19 2.47 -17.42 -29.44
N GLU A 20 3.12 -16.93 -30.51
CA GLU A 20 2.94 -17.43 -31.88
C GLU A 20 3.39 -18.89 -32.03
N LEU A 21 4.49 -19.29 -31.37
CA LEU A 21 4.96 -20.68 -31.33
C LEU A 21 4.01 -21.60 -30.56
N ASP A 22 3.42 -21.14 -29.46
CA ASP A 22 2.40 -21.88 -28.70
C ASP A 22 1.10 -22.01 -29.51
N GLU A 23 0.70 -21.00 -30.25
CA GLU A 23 -0.48 -21.02 -31.12
C GLU A 23 -0.28 -21.91 -32.37
N ALA A 24 0.92 -21.86 -32.96
CA ALA A 24 1.31 -22.74 -34.06
C ALA A 24 1.41 -24.21 -33.60
N ALA A 25 1.91 -24.46 -32.41
CA ALA A 25 1.96 -25.78 -31.82
C ALA A 25 0.57 -26.37 -31.49
N ALA A 26 -0.40 -25.50 -31.18
CA ALA A 26 -1.80 -25.87 -30.95
C ALA A 26 -2.55 -26.17 -32.27
N SER A 27 -2.06 -25.69 -33.43
CA SER A 27 -2.73 -25.76 -34.72
C SER A 27 -2.19 -26.87 -35.66
N ALA A 28 -1.11 -27.56 -35.29
CA ALA A 28 -0.50 -28.59 -36.15
C ALA A 28 -1.20 -29.93 -36.02
N PRO A 29 -1.80 -30.48 -37.08
CA PRO A 29 -2.37 -31.85 -37.03
C PRO A 29 -1.27 -32.89 -37.13
N GLY A 30 -1.01 -33.58 -36.06
CA GLY A 30 -0.56 -34.96 -36.12
C GLY A 30 0.93 -35.29 -36.09
N GLU A 31 1.70 -34.75 -35.17
CA GLU A 31 2.81 -35.49 -34.61
C GLU A 31 2.50 -35.89 -33.16
N ARG A 32 2.27 -37.19 -32.96
CA ARG A 32 2.22 -37.79 -31.63
C ARG A 32 3.61 -37.73 -31.02
N THR A 33 4.04 -36.55 -30.64
CA THR A 33 5.04 -36.40 -29.59
C THR A 33 4.45 -37.13 -28.40
N ARG A 34 5.14 -38.17 -27.91
CA ARG A 34 4.80 -38.86 -26.68
C ARG A 34 4.72 -37.81 -25.59
N TYR A 35 3.53 -37.26 -25.38
CA TYR A 35 3.18 -36.50 -24.21
C TYR A 35 3.27 -37.48 -23.06
N TYR A 36 4.47 -37.68 -22.52
CA TYR A 36 4.60 -38.17 -21.16
C TYR A 36 3.84 -37.13 -20.35
N GLY A 37 2.67 -37.54 -19.84
CA GLY A 37 1.72 -36.64 -19.19
C GLY A 37 2.46 -35.73 -18.20
N ARG A 38 2.67 -34.47 -18.61
CA ARG A 38 3.40 -33.49 -17.81
C ARG A 38 2.57 -33.27 -16.58
N PHE A 39 3.07 -33.67 -15.40
CA PHE A 39 2.34 -33.45 -14.14
C PHE A 39 1.97 -32.00 -13.98
N THR A 40 0.70 -31.76 -13.70
CA THR A 40 0.14 -30.40 -13.45
C THR A 40 -0.37 -30.34 -12.03
N VAL A 41 -0.32 -29.12 -11.45
CA VAL A 41 -0.85 -28.88 -10.11
C VAL A 41 -2.38 -28.86 -10.16
N THR A 42 -3.00 -29.96 -9.79
CA THR A 42 -4.47 -30.07 -9.71
C THR A 42 -5.02 -29.26 -8.53
N PRO A 43 -6.34 -28.95 -8.51
CA PRO A 43 -6.98 -28.32 -7.35
C PRO A 43 -6.73 -29.07 -6.04
N GLU A 44 -6.69 -30.40 -6.08
CA GLU A 44 -6.39 -31.23 -4.92
C GLU A 44 -4.95 -31.05 -4.42
N VAL A 45 -3.96 -31.07 -5.31
CA VAL A 45 -2.56 -30.81 -4.98
C VAL A 45 -2.41 -29.39 -4.42
N ARG A 46 -3.16 -28.42 -4.97
CA ARG A 46 -3.18 -27.04 -4.47
C ARG A 46 -3.75 -26.98 -3.04
N ALA A 47 -4.82 -27.71 -2.73
CA ALA A 47 -5.37 -27.81 -1.39
C ALA A 47 -4.38 -28.41 -0.39
N LEU A 48 -3.68 -29.48 -0.79
CA LEU A 48 -2.62 -30.08 0.03
C LEU A 48 -1.45 -29.10 0.25
N LEU A 49 -1.04 -28.36 -0.77
CA LEU A 49 -0.02 -27.32 -0.63
C LEU A 49 -0.45 -26.25 0.38
N GLY A 50 -1.72 -25.87 0.38
CA GLY A 50 -2.28 -24.95 1.37
C GLY A 50 -2.22 -25.53 2.78
N LEU A 51 -2.70 -26.77 2.96
CA LEU A 51 -2.69 -27.48 4.23
C LEU A 51 -1.28 -27.60 4.84
N TRP A 52 -0.29 -27.94 4.00
CA TRP A 52 1.09 -28.13 4.40
C TRP A 52 1.97 -26.88 4.23
N ARG A 53 1.36 -25.69 4.09
CA ARG A 53 2.04 -24.40 3.95
C ARG A 53 3.19 -24.41 2.92
N GLY A 54 2.94 -25.01 1.75
CA GLY A 54 3.91 -25.08 0.68
C GLY A 54 5.02 -26.13 0.88
N ASN A 55 4.95 -26.99 1.90
CA ASN A 55 5.92 -28.05 2.13
C ASN A 55 5.73 -29.20 1.13
N VAL A 56 6.50 -29.14 0.03
CA VAL A 56 6.40 -30.09 -1.09
C VAL A 56 6.71 -31.53 -0.67
N ALA A 57 7.63 -31.74 0.27
CA ALA A 57 7.97 -33.09 0.75
C ALA A 57 6.81 -33.72 1.54
N ALA A 58 6.10 -32.93 2.33
CA ALA A 58 4.91 -33.38 3.05
C ALA A 58 3.77 -33.71 2.09
N VAL A 59 3.54 -32.87 1.07
CA VAL A 59 2.56 -33.11 0.01
C VAL A 59 2.90 -34.41 -0.76
N HIS A 60 4.15 -34.60 -1.15
CA HIS A 60 4.59 -35.82 -1.84
C HIS A 60 4.33 -37.07 -0.99
N ARG A 61 4.66 -37.04 0.31
CA ARG A 61 4.40 -38.16 1.23
C ARG A 61 2.92 -38.46 1.33
N GLU A 62 2.06 -37.46 1.44
CA GLU A 62 0.61 -37.63 1.50
C GLU A 62 0.05 -38.23 0.22
N LEU A 63 0.48 -37.71 -0.95
CA LEU A 63 0.07 -38.29 -2.24
C LEU A 63 0.53 -39.74 -2.40
N THR A 64 1.74 -40.08 -1.95
CA THR A 64 2.24 -41.48 -1.95
C THR A 64 1.39 -42.36 -1.05
N ALA A 65 1.02 -41.90 0.12
CA ALA A 65 0.16 -42.63 1.04
C ALA A 65 -1.25 -42.87 0.45
N ARG A 66 -1.82 -41.89 -0.23
CA ARG A 66 -3.12 -42.01 -0.93
C ARG A 66 -3.05 -43.01 -2.06
N ALA A 67 -2.01 -42.95 -2.89
CA ALA A 67 -1.81 -43.91 -3.96
C ALA A 67 -1.71 -45.38 -3.43
N ALA A 68 -1.03 -45.57 -2.30
CA ALA A 68 -0.94 -46.87 -1.66
C ALA A 68 -2.29 -47.40 -1.15
N ARG A 69 -3.25 -46.52 -0.88
CA ARG A 69 -4.64 -46.85 -0.53
C ARG A 69 -5.57 -47.00 -1.74
N GLY A 70 -5.05 -46.77 -2.96
CA GLY A 70 -5.85 -46.80 -4.17
C GLY A 70 -6.71 -45.53 -4.38
N GLU A 71 -6.40 -44.44 -3.69
CA GLU A 71 -7.13 -43.16 -3.72
C GLU A 71 -6.59 -42.19 -4.78
N GLY A 72 -5.77 -42.67 -5.73
CA GLY A 72 -5.21 -41.85 -6.82
C GLY A 72 -3.94 -42.42 -7.40
N ASP A 73 -3.38 -41.75 -8.39
CA ASP A 73 -2.15 -42.14 -9.07
C ASP A 73 -0.89 -41.87 -8.23
N PRO A 74 0.18 -42.65 -8.39
CA PRO A 74 1.46 -42.38 -7.76
C PRO A 74 1.99 -40.99 -8.12
N PRO A 75 2.42 -40.17 -7.12
CA PRO A 75 2.94 -38.85 -7.40
C PRO A 75 4.26 -38.90 -8.18
N PRO A 76 4.59 -37.88 -8.96
CA PRO A 76 5.89 -37.77 -9.60
C PRO A 76 6.98 -37.56 -8.55
N SER A 77 8.25 -37.70 -8.95
CA SER A 77 9.36 -37.38 -8.04
C SER A 77 9.30 -35.97 -7.47
N ILE A 78 9.84 -35.78 -6.28
CA ILE A 78 9.87 -34.45 -5.60
C ILE A 78 10.43 -33.35 -6.50
N PRO A 79 11.54 -33.52 -7.26
CA PRO A 79 12.02 -32.51 -8.21
C PRO A 79 11.01 -32.17 -9.32
N THR A 80 10.26 -33.15 -9.79
CA THR A 80 9.21 -32.92 -10.81
C THR A 80 8.03 -32.17 -10.22
N LEU A 81 7.63 -32.47 -9.00
CA LEU A 81 6.60 -31.75 -8.27
C LEU A 81 7.02 -30.27 -8.02
N HIS A 82 8.25 -30.03 -7.62
CA HIS A 82 8.80 -28.67 -7.50
C HIS A 82 8.76 -27.91 -8.84
N ARG A 83 9.11 -28.56 -9.94
CA ARG A 83 9.07 -27.93 -11.27
C ARG A 83 7.64 -27.58 -11.69
N ALA A 84 6.68 -28.49 -11.45
CA ALA A 84 5.28 -28.24 -11.71
C ALA A 84 4.75 -27.06 -10.88
N ILE A 85 5.03 -27.03 -9.59
CA ILE A 85 4.61 -25.93 -8.69
C ILE A 85 5.19 -24.58 -9.15
N ARG A 86 6.46 -24.54 -9.57
CA ARG A 86 7.07 -23.30 -10.07
C ARG A 86 6.49 -22.84 -11.40
N ARG A 87 6.04 -23.75 -12.23
CA ARG A 87 5.44 -23.45 -13.53
C ARG A 87 3.98 -23.04 -13.41
N ASP A 88 3.20 -23.78 -12.60
CA ASP A 88 1.74 -23.69 -12.58
C ASP A 88 1.22 -22.67 -11.53
N LEU A 89 2.05 -22.33 -10.53
CA LEU A 89 1.70 -21.33 -9.52
C LEU A 89 2.57 -20.08 -9.66
N SER A 90 1.92 -18.93 -9.65
CA SER A 90 2.58 -17.63 -9.60
C SER A 90 3.45 -17.45 -8.34
N LEU A 91 4.33 -16.46 -8.34
CA LEU A 91 5.13 -16.10 -7.16
C LEU A 91 4.25 -15.75 -5.97
N GLY A 92 3.17 -14.99 -6.20
CA GLY A 92 2.22 -14.60 -5.18
C GLY A 92 1.49 -15.78 -4.57
N GLU A 93 0.98 -16.71 -5.41
CA GLU A 93 0.34 -17.93 -4.91
C GLU A 93 1.28 -18.78 -4.05
N ARG A 94 2.53 -18.97 -4.49
CA ARG A 94 3.53 -19.72 -3.72
C ARG A 94 3.88 -19.04 -2.39
N ALA A 95 4.01 -17.73 -2.40
CA ALA A 95 4.23 -16.95 -1.18
C ALA A 95 3.02 -17.05 -0.24
N GLY A 96 1.81 -16.99 -0.80
CA GLY A 96 0.56 -17.10 -0.04
C GLY A 96 0.39 -18.46 0.64
N LEU A 97 0.77 -19.55 -0.03
CA LEU A 97 0.75 -20.89 0.56
C LEU A 97 1.66 -21.00 1.80
N ALA A 98 2.82 -20.33 1.79
CA ALA A 98 3.79 -20.38 2.89
C ALA A 98 3.47 -19.37 4.02
N GLY A 99 3.16 -18.13 3.64
CA GLY A 99 3.06 -16.99 4.55
C GLY A 99 1.69 -16.34 4.65
N GLY A 100 0.67 -16.91 3.97
CA GLY A 100 -0.68 -16.36 3.94
C GLY A 100 -0.84 -15.19 2.98
N GLU A 101 -2.02 -14.59 3.02
CA GLU A 101 -2.45 -13.55 2.08
C GLU A 101 -1.52 -12.32 2.07
N ARG A 102 -0.98 -11.95 3.22
CA ARG A 102 -0.04 -10.82 3.34
C ARG A 102 1.22 -11.04 2.49
N GLU A 103 1.76 -12.26 2.46
CA GLU A 103 2.94 -12.57 1.65
C GLU A 103 2.56 -12.70 0.16
N ALA A 104 1.38 -13.23 -0.16
CA ALA A 104 0.87 -13.25 -1.54
C ALA A 104 0.81 -11.84 -2.13
N ARG A 105 0.24 -10.89 -1.40
CA ARG A 105 0.06 -9.49 -1.82
C ARG A 105 1.36 -8.74 -2.11
N ARG A 106 2.51 -9.18 -1.59
CA ARG A 106 3.82 -8.59 -1.94
C ARG A 106 4.20 -8.78 -3.40
N HIS A 107 3.55 -9.72 -4.07
CA HIS A 107 3.76 -10.04 -5.48
C HIS A 107 2.66 -9.52 -6.39
N ASP A 108 1.67 -8.80 -5.83
CA ASP A 108 0.62 -8.19 -6.62
C ASP A 108 1.21 -7.08 -7.50
N VAL A 109 0.83 -7.07 -8.75
CA VAL A 109 1.19 -6.00 -9.69
C VAL A 109 0.07 -4.99 -9.68
N PHE A 110 0.32 -3.84 -9.08
CA PHE A 110 -0.63 -2.73 -9.10
C PHE A 110 -0.33 -1.84 -10.29
N LEU A 111 -1.32 -1.64 -11.15
CA LEU A 111 -1.23 -0.65 -12.22
C LEU A 111 -1.34 0.75 -11.60
N ALA A 112 -0.58 1.70 -12.14
CA ALA A 112 -0.73 3.09 -11.77
C ALA A 112 -2.17 3.54 -12.07
N ARG A 113 -2.80 4.22 -11.10
CA ARG A 113 -4.14 4.76 -11.32
C ARG A 113 -4.09 5.84 -12.41
N PRO A 114 -5.12 5.91 -13.27
CA PRO A 114 -5.28 7.06 -14.15
C PRO A 114 -5.30 8.32 -13.30
N ARG A 115 -4.60 9.36 -13.72
CA ARG A 115 -4.71 10.67 -13.08
C ARG A 115 -6.13 11.19 -13.25
N GLY A 116 -6.76 11.55 -12.15
CA GLY A 116 -8.04 12.26 -12.14
C GLY A 116 -7.86 13.75 -12.34
N TRP A 117 -8.87 14.50 -12.00
CA TRP A 117 -8.83 15.97 -11.93
C TRP A 117 -8.87 16.43 -10.48
N ARG A 118 -8.52 17.66 -10.27
CA ARG A 118 -8.53 18.30 -8.96
C ARG A 118 -9.89 18.17 -8.28
N ASN A 119 -9.89 17.82 -7.02
CA ASN A 119 -11.09 17.58 -6.19
C ASN A 119 -11.96 16.41 -6.66
N GLN A 120 -11.48 15.54 -7.54
CA GLN A 120 -12.21 14.31 -7.84
C GLN A 120 -12.20 13.35 -6.66
N VAL A 121 -11.04 13.08 -6.12
CA VAL A 121 -10.86 12.15 -4.99
C VAL A 121 -9.87 12.72 -4.01
N TRP A 122 -10.24 12.78 -2.76
CA TRP A 122 -9.32 13.02 -1.67
C TRP A 122 -9.05 11.74 -0.89
N GLU A 123 -7.84 11.62 -0.37
CA GLU A 123 -7.48 10.62 0.62
C GLU A 123 -7.28 11.29 1.98
N THR A 124 -7.65 10.59 3.05
CA THR A 124 -7.44 11.07 4.42
C THR A 124 -6.83 9.98 5.28
N ASP A 125 -6.01 10.38 6.24
CA ASP A 125 -5.36 9.46 7.16
C ASP A 125 -4.99 10.16 8.48
N HIS A 126 -4.76 9.35 9.51
CA HIS A 126 -4.16 9.78 10.78
C HIS A 126 -2.75 9.21 10.88
N VAL A 127 -1.78 10.06 11.14
CA VAL A 127 -0.41 9.63 11.39
C VAL A 127 0.09 10.16 12.73
N GLN A 128 0.66 9.30 13.55
CA GLN A 128 1.38 9.73 14.74
C GLN A 128 2.79 10.18 14.33
N ALA A 129 3.08 11.47 14.51
CA ALA A 129 4.40 12.00 14.19
C ALA A 129 5.48 11.34 15.06
N PRO A 130 6.57 10.81 14.47
CA PRO A 130 7.68 10.22 15.23
C PRO A 130 8.58 11.30 15.87
N VAL A 131 7.99 12.38 16.36
CA VAL A 131 8.65 13.50 17.02
C VAL A 131 8.03 13.71 18.39
N LEU A 132 8.84 13.97 19.40
CA LEU A 132 8.35 14.36 20.71
C LEU A 132 8.27 15.89 20.75
N VAL A 133 7.13 16.39 21.19
CA VAL A 133 6.87 17.80 21.44
C VAL A 133 6.48 18.02 22.90
N ASP A 134 6.74 19.20 23.40
CA ASP A 134 6.28 19.61 24.72
C ASP A 134 4.81 20.05 24.66
N VAL A 135 3.97 19.40 25.43
CA VAL A 135 2.56 19.75 25.63
C VAL A 135 2.38 20.00 27.12
N ASP A 136 2.35 21.25 27.54
CA ASP A 136 2.18 21.65 28.93
C ASP A 136 3.17 20.97 29.90
N GLY A 137 4.44 20.92 29.52
CA GLY A 137 5.50 20.28 30.30
C GLY A 137 5.58 18.74 30.14
N VAL A 138 4.74 18.14 29.31
CA VAL A 138 4.72 16.70 29.06
C VAL A 138 5.14 16.37 27.63
N ALA A 139 6.19 15.57 27.49
CA ALA A 139 6.63 15.11 26.17
C ALA A 139 5.62 14.14 25.54
N ARG A 140 5.04 14.50 24.40
CA ARG A 140 4.06 13.70 23.67
C ARG A 140 4.40 13.60 22.19
N ARG A 141 3.91 12.57 21.53
CA ARG A 141 3.94 12.46 20.07
C ARG A 141 2.61 12.96 19.52
N PRO A 142 2.58 14.07 18.79
CA PRO A 142 1.36 14.60 18.22
C PRO A 142 0.85 13.70 17.09
N TRP A 143 -0.44 13.83 16.84
CA TRP A 143 -1.09 13.20 15.70
C TRP A 143 -1.43 14.26 14.66
N ILE A 144 -1.33 13.89 13.40
CA ILE A 144 -1.65 14.71 12.25
C ILE A 144 -2.76 14.01 11.48
N THR A 145 -3.82 14.73 11.20
CA THR A 145 -4.92 14.30 10.33
C THR A 145 -4.83 15.08 9.03
N TRP A 146 -4.71 14.39 7.91
CA TRP A 146 -4.58 15.00 6.58
C TRP A 146 -5.83 14.83 5.75
N PHE A 147 -6.08 15.81 4.86
CA PHE A 147 -6.78 15.63 3.61
C PHE A 147 -5.85 16.00 2.46
N THR A 148 -5.73 15.13 1.47
CA THR A 148 -4.87 15.32 0.30
C THR A 148 -5.62 14.97 -0.99
N ASP A 149 -5.43 15.79 -2.01
CA ASP A 149 -6.01 15.59 -3.33
C ASP A 149 -5.18 14.57 -4.14
N CYS A 150 -5.85 13.53 -4.66
CA CYS A 150 -5.17 12.44 -5.37
C CYS A 150 -4.63 12.84 -6.76
N ALA A 151 -5.15 13.89 -7.36
CA ALA A 151 -4.74 14.33 -8.69
C ALA A 151 -3.52 15.27 -8.63
N THR A 152 -3.50 16.15 -7.63
CA THR A 152 -2.47 17.19 -7.50
C THR A 152 -1.42 16.90 -6.44
N ASN A 153 -1.65 15.91 -5.57
CA ASN A 153 -0.90 15.63 -4.34
C ASN A 153 -0.89 16.82 -3.33
N ALA A 154 -1.73 17.81 -3.54
CA ALA A 154 -1.82 18.96 -2.64
C ALA A 154 -2.47 18.56 -1.30
N ILE A 155 -1.98 19.14 -0.23
CA ILE A 155 -2.59 19.04 1.10
C ILE A 155 -3.72 20.07 1.13
N THR A 156 -4.95 19.59 1.28
CA THR A 156 -6.14 20.44 1.27
C THR A 156 -6.56 20.84 2.67
N GLY A 157 -6.24 20.04 3.69
CA GLY A 157 -6.53 20.35 5.08
C GLY A 157 -5.71 19.53 6.06
N VAL A 158 -5.42 20.13 7.22
CA VAL A 158 -4.66 19.50 8.31
C VAL A 158 -5.31 19.81 9.65
N ALA A 159 -5.32 18.83 10.54
CA ALA A 159 -5.50 19.05 11.97
C ALA A 159 -4.37 18.39 12.75
N VAL A 160 -3.88 19.06 13.80
CA VAL A 160 -2.85 18.54 14.69
C VAL A 160 -3.43 18.39 16.08
N THR A 161 -3.23 17.23 16.71
CA THR A 161 -3.72 16.98 18.07
C THR A 161 -2.61 16.41 18.94
N PRO A 162 -2.53 16.80 20.22
CA PRO A 162 -1.51 16.30 21.14
C PRO A 162 -1.79 14.87 21.63
N VAL A 163 -3.01 14.40 21.41
CA VAL A 163 -3.49 13.06 21.79
C VAL A 163 -4.09 12.37 20.57
N HIS A 164 -4.49 11.11 20.73
CA HIS A 164 -5.14 10.35 19.66
C HIS A 164 -6.25 11.17 18.97
N PRO A 165 -6.29 11.22 17.63
CA PRO A 165 -7.31 11.97 16.91
C PRO A 165 -8.70 11.46 17.24
N SER A 166 -9.66 12.35 17.11
CA SER A 166 -11.07 12.09 17.30
C SER A 166 -11.87 12.58 16.09
N ARG A 167 -13.18 12.35 16.09
CA ARG A 167 -14.09 12.90 15.06
C ARG A 167 -13.97 14.43 14.92
N GLU A 168 -13.71 15.12 16.03
CA GLU A 168 -13.53 16.58 16.05
C GLU A 168 -12.30 16.99 15.24
N SER A 169 -11.19 16.25 15.32
CA SER A 169 -9.99 16.51 14.53
C SER A 169 -10.22 16.26 13.04
N VAL A 170 -11.00 15.23 12.69
CA VAL A 170 -11.41 15.00 11.29
C VAL A 170 -12.23 16.16 10.75
N LEU A 171 -13.22 16.63 11.54
CA LEU A 171 -14.07 17.76 11.15
C LEU A 171 -13.29 19.07 11.05
N ALA A 172 -12.31 19.31 11.95
CA ALA A 172 -11.44 20.46 11.88
C ALA A 172 -10.59 20.46 10.61
N ALA A 173 -9.96 19.32 10.26
CA ALA A 173 -9.20 19.17 9.03
C ALA A 173 -10.10 19.31 7.79
N LEU A 174 -11.30 18.73 7.80
CA LEU A 174 -12.27 18.86 6.72
C LEU A 174 -12.72 20.33 6.54
N ARG A 175 -13.00 21.03 7.62
CA ARG A 175 -13.36 22.45 7.57
C ARG A 175 -12.27 23.27 6.88
N SER A 176 -11.01 23.09 7.28
CA SER A 176 -9.86 23.76 6.66
C SER A 176 -9.76 23.43 5.18
N ALA A 177 -9.98 22.16 4.80
CA ALA A 177 -9.92 21.71 3.42
C ALA A 177 -11.02 22.35 2.54
N VAL A 178 -12.21 22.53 3.07
CA VAL A 178 -13.36 23.10 2.33
C VAL A 178 -13.21 24.62 2.16
N LEU A 179 -12.71 25.32 3.16
CA LEU A 179 -12.73 26.81 3.20
C LEU A 179 -11.65 27.47 2.32
N ARG A 180 -10.64 26.75 1.87
CA ARG A 180 -9.52 27.28 1.06
C ARG A 180 -8.76 28.41 1.75
N GLU A 181 -8.63 28.32 3.05
CA GLU A 181 -7.89 29.29 3.85
C GLU A 181 -6.38 29.00 3.80
N ASP A 182 -5.55 30.00 4.13
CA ASP A 182 -4.13 29.77 4.36
C ASP A 182 -3.91 28.71 5.48
N PRO A 183 -2.93 27.86 5.35
CA PRO A 183 -1.81 27.82 4.39
C PRO A 183 -2.07 26.93 3.15
N TYR A 184 -3.29 26.50 2.91
CA TYR A 184 -3.61 25.55 1.86
C TYR A 184 -3.72 26.20 0.48
N GLY A 185 -3.84 27.53 0.42
CA GLY A 185 -3.98 28.29 -0.81
C GLY A 185 -5.22 27.91 -1.62
N PRO A 186 -5.12 27.85 -2.97
CA PRO A 186 -6.26 27.57 -3.82
C PRO A 186 -6.67 26.10 -3.87
N PHE A 187 -6.01 25.20 -3.12
CA PHE A 187 -6.12 23.75 -3.34
C PHE A 187 -7.35 23.11 -2.68
N GLY A 188 -7.92 23.68 -1.65
CA GLY A 188 -9.14 23.20 -1.02
C GLY A 188 -10.38 23.27 -1.91
N GLY A 189 -11.53 23.02 -1.34
CA GLY A 189 -12.85 23.02 -1.97
C GLY A 189 -13.67 21.81 -1.58
N LEU A 190 -14.56 21.35 -2.44
CA LEU A 190 -15.39 20.18 -2.23
C LEU A 190 -14.91 19.06 -3.16
N PRO A 191 -14.54 17.89 -2.65
CA PRO A 191 -14.25 16.73 -3.46
C PRO A 191 -15.55 16.03 -3.88
N GLU A 192 -15.52 15.30 -5.00
CA GLU A 192 -16.60 14.40 -5.35
C GLU A 192 -16.63 13.17 -4.41
N LYS A 193 -15.44 12.74 -3.97
CA LYS A 193 -15.27 11.55 -3.15
C LYS A 193 -14.12 11.70 -2.15
N VAL A 194 -14.31 11.14 -0.96
CA VAL A 194 -13.25 10.98 0.04
C VAL A 194 -13.03 9.50 0.33
N ARG A 195 -11.78 9.05 0.25
CA ARG A 195 -11.36 7.72 0.67
C ARG A 195 -10.92 7.74 2.12
N VAL A 196 -11.56 6.90 2.90
CA VAL A 196 -11.29 6.76 4.33
C VAL A 196 -10.83 5.33 4.63
N ASP A 197 -10.00 5.19 5.68
CA ASP A 197 -9.77 3.88 6.27
C ASP A 197 -10.92 3.53 7.23
N ARG A 198 -11.07 2.25 7.55
CA ARG A 198 -12.04 1.73 8.54
C ARG A 198 -11.77 2.21 9.97
N GLY A 199 -11.08 3.31 10.15
CA GLY A 199 -10.96 3.98 11.44
C GLY A 199 -12.31 4.42 11.99
N LYS A 200 -12.59 4.12 13.26
CA LYS A 200 -13.88 4.46 13.90
C LYS A 200 -14.19 5.96 13.85
N ASP A 201 -13.15 6.79 13.82
CA ASP A 201 -13.28 8.24 13.85
C ASP A 201 -13.78 8.78 12.51
N PHE A 202 -13.30 8.23 11.39
CA PHE A 202 -13.72 8.60 10.03
C PHE A 202 -15.13 8.10 9.70
N LEU A 203 -15.52 6.94 10.24
CA LEU A 203 -16.84 6.34 10.03
C LEU A 203 -17.84 6.70 11.13
N SER A 204 -17.53 7.68 11.99
CA SER A 204 -18.47 8.17 12.98
C SER A 204 -19.68 8.80 12.30
N ARG A 205 -20.87 8.65 12.91
CA ARG A 205 -22.12 9.23 12.38
C ARG A 205 -22.00 10.73 12.08
N THR A 206 -21.28 11.46 12.92
CA THR A 206 -21.10 12.91 12.78
C THR A 206 -20.26 13.27 11.55
N VAL A 207 -19.19 12.52 11.32
CA VAL A 207 -18.31 12.73 10.14
C VAL A 207 -19.04 12.32 8.87
N THR A 208 -19.73 11.18 8.89
CA THR A 208 -20.54 10.73 7.74
C THR A 208 -21.64 11.73 7.40
N ALA A 209 -22.38 12.23 8.40
CA ALA A 209 -23.40 13.25 8.19
C ALA A 209 -22.82 14.58 7.65
N ALA A 210 -21.59 14.95 8.04
CA ALA A 210 -20.94 16.13 7.49
C ALA A 210 -20.60 15.95 6.00
N PHE A 211 -20.13 14.78 5.58
CA PHE A 211 -19.90 14.49 4.17
C PHE A 211 -21.19 14.43 3.37
N GLU A 212 -22.23 13.81 3.91
CA GLU A 212 -23.56 13.76 3.28
C GLU A 212 -24.14 15.18 3.09
N ALA A 213 -24.02 16.05 4.10
CA ALA A 213 -24.49 17.43 4.02
C ALA A 213 -23.71 18.27 2.96
N LEU A 214 -22.50 17.87 2.63
CA LEU A 214 -21.67 18.48 1.60
C LEU A 214 -21.79 17.79 0.23
N ASP A 215 -22.66 16.80 0.08
CA ASP A 215 -22.83 15.97 -1.13
C ASP A 215 -21.50 15.26 -1.55
N VAL A 216 -20.71 14.84 -0.58
CA VAL A 216 -19.42 14.17 -0.78
C VAL A 216 -19.59 12.67 -0.54
N THR A 217 -19.25 11.87 -1.54
CA THR A 217 -19.29 10.40 -1.42
C THR A 217 -18.13 9.90 -0.54
N VAL A 218 -18.44 9.09 0.46
CA VAL A 218 -17.43 8.40 1.28
C VAL A 218 -17.16 7.00 0.72
N GLU A 219 -15.92 6.72 0.33
CA GLU A 219 -15.46 5.41 -0.11
C GLU A 219 -14.67 4.74 1.02
N ASP A 220 -15.31 3.77 1.69
CA ASP A 220 -14.65 2.93 2.71
C ASP A 220 -13.74 1.91 2.02
N LEU A 221 -12.45 1.98 2.33
CA LEU A 221 -11.48 1.08 1.72
C LEU A 221 -11.43 -0.27 2.46
N PRO A 222 -11.32 -1.38 1.73
CA PRO A 222 -11.14 -2.69 2.35
C PRO A 222 -9.89 -2.70 3.23
N ALA A 223 -9.97 -3.38 4.37
CA ALA A 223 -8.81 -3.57 5.25
C ALA A 223 -7.64 -4.20 4.48
N TYR A 224 -6.42 -3.81 4.83
CA TYR A 224 -5.19 -4.34 4.23
C TYR A 224 -5.01 -4.09 2.72
N THR A 225 -5.52 -2.98 2.20
CA THR A 225 -5.33 -2.56 0.80
C THR A 225 -4.53 -1.24 0.70
N PRO A 226 -3.25 -1.22 1.13
CA PRO A 226 -2.46 0.02 1.18
C PRO A 226 -2.32 0.68 -0.19
N HIS A 227 -2.24 -0.11 -1.26
CA HIS A 227 -2.18 0.42 -2.64
C HIS A 227 -3.37 1.33 -3.01
N LEU A 228 -4.47 1.26 -2.27
CA LEU A 228 -5.62 2.14 -2.48
C LEU A 228 -5.47 3.51 -1.80
N LYS A 229 -4.46 3.71 -0.94
CA LYS A 229 -4.12 4.96 -0.24
C LYS A 229 -2.73 5.50 -0.62
N GLY A 230 -2.31 5.27 -1.83
CA GLY A 230 -0.94 5.58 -2.28
C GLY A 230 -0.57 7.06 -2.14
N THR A 231 -1.53 7.98 -2.29
CA THR A 231 -1.29 9.42 -2.22
C THR A 231 -0.96 9.85 -0.79
N VAL A 232 -1.82 9.53 0.16
CA VAL A 232 -1.60 9.92 1.56
C VAL A 232 -0.44 9.16 2.20
N GLU A 233 -0.18 7.91 1.81
CA GLU A 233 1.01 7.18 2.25
C GLU A 233 2.31 7.79 1.67
N GLY A 234 2.26 8.27 0.44
CA GLY A 234 3.33 9.05 -0.18
C GLY A 234 3.61 10.33 0.60
N LEU A 235 2.55 11.07 0.94
CA LEU A 235 2.63 12.28 1.78
C LEU A 235 3.22 11.96 3.16
N ASN A 236 2.77 10.91 3.85
CA ASN A 236 3.31 10.51 5.15
C ASN A 236 4.82 10.23 5.11
N ARG A 237 5.30 9.61 4.03
CA ARG A 237 6.74 9.40 3.82
C ARG A 237 7.49 10.69 3.53
N ALA A 238 6.92 11.57 2.74
CA ALA A 238 7.51 12.85 2.41
C ALA A 238 7.63 13.75 3.65
N VAL A 239 6.56 13.92 4.43
CA VAL A 239 6.60 14.72 5.65
C VAL A 239 7.58 14.15 6.67
N GLU A 240 7.67 12.83 6.82
CA GLU A 240 8.64 12.21 7.70
C GLU A 240 10.09 12.51 7.26
N SER A 241 10.41 12.32 6.00
CA SER A 241 11.80 12.44 5.48
C SER A 241 12.23 13.89 5.27
N MET A 242 11.32 14.79 4.87
CA MET A 242 11.64 16.15 4.45
C MET A 242 11.39 17.21 5.54
N PHE A 243 10.62 16.87 6.57
CA PHE A 243 10.28 17.79 7.64
C PHE A 243 10.56 17.21 9.03
N LEU A 244 9.90 16.10 9.42
CA LEU A 244 9.96 15.60 10.79
C LEU A 244 11.35 15.12 11.18
N ALA A 245 12.10 14.53 10.26
CA ALA A 245 13.46 14.02 10.51
C ALA A 245 14.46 15.08 10.94
N ALA A 246 14.23 16.36 10.57
CA ALA A 246 15.08 17.49 10.93
C ALA A 246 14.72 18.13 12.28
N LEU A 247 13.58 17.74 12.89
CA LEU A 247 13.12 18.37 14.13
C LEU A 247 13.79 17.77 15.37
N PRO A 248 14.00 18.61 16.42
CA PRO A 248 14.38 18.09 17.74
C PRO A 248 13.30 17.12 18.23
N GLY A 249 13.73 16.11 18.97
CA GLY A 249 12.80 15.09 19.47
C GLY A 249 12.42 14.01 18.47
N TYR A 250 12.98 13.97 17.24
CA TYR A 250 12.73 12.93 16.26
C TYR A 250 13.21 11.55 16.77
N ALA A 251 12.29 10.58 16.81
CA ALA A 251 12.52 9.31 17.48
C ALA A 251 13.25 8.25 16.66
N ARG A 252 13.34 8.42 15.33
CA ARG A 252 13.90 7.42 14.40
C ARG A 252 15.29 7.78 13.87
N GLN A 253 15.99 8.75 14.48
CA GLN A 253 17.34 9.10 14.05
C GLN A 253 18.30 7.91 14.21
N PRO A 254 19.01 7.49 13.14
CA PRO A 254 20.04 6.49 13.25
C PRO A 254 21.19 7.06 14.10
N ARG A 255 21.54 6.39 15.20
CA ARG A 255 22.66 6.77 16.05
C ARG A 255 23.74 5.70 15.93
N PRO A 256 24.95 6.02 15.39
CA PRO A 256 26.03 5.05 15.34
C PRO A 256 26.47 4.66 16.75
N GLY A 257 26.47 3.38 17.06
CA GLY A 257 27.24 2.80 18.16
C GLY A 257 26.59 2.67 19.52
N LYS A 258 25.33 3.07 19.77
CA LYS A 258 24.65 2.81 21.06
C LYS A 258 23.13 2.66 20.89
N ARG A 259 22.52 1.80 21.77
CA ARG A 259 21.07 1.79 22.00
C ARG A 259 20.62 3.24 22.22
N SER A 260 19.66 3.69 21.42
CA SER A 260 19.21 5.06 21.34
C SER A 260 18.59 5.54 22.67
N SER A 261 19.42 6.03 23.56
CA SER A 261 18.95 6.93 24.62
C SER A 261 19.07 8.36 24.07
N ARG A 262 17.95 9.03 24.01
CA ARG A 262 17.85 10.45 23.71
C ARG A 262 18.76 11.24 24.66
N PRO A 263 19.43 12.32 24.20
CA PRO A 263 20.06 13.25 25.13
C PRO A 263 19.04 13.75 26.15
N LYS A 264 19.37 13.67 27.43
CA LYS A 264 18.47 14.12 28.50
C LYS A 264 18.16 15.62 28.45
N ASP A 265 19.01 16.38 27.78
CA ASP A 265 18.99 17.83 27.70
C ASP A 265 18.49 18.36 26.36
N GLU A 266 17.88 17.49 25.51
CA GLU A 266 17.33 17.95 24.24
C GLU A 266 16.07 18.79 24.47
N VAL A 267 16.12 20.07 24.09
CA VAL A 267 14.97 20.98 24.16
C VAL A 267 13.96 20.58 23.11
N LEU A 268 12.75 20.25 23.54
CA LEU A 268 11.63 19.93 22.65
C LEU A 268 11.00 21.19 22.11
N LEU A 269 10.42 21.09 20.91
CA LEU A 269 9.52 22.11 20.41
C LEU A 269 8.22 22.11 21.23
N GLY A 270 7.68 23.28 21.53
CA GLY A 270 6.32 23.40 22.00
C GLY A 270 5.31 22.92 20.95
N PHE A 271 4.15 22.48 21.40
CA PHE A 271 3.10 21.97 20.51
C PHE A 271 2.64 23.02 19.48
N GLU A 272 2.53 24.29 19.88
CA GLU A 272 2.15 25.40 19.00
C GLU A 272 3.23 25.67 17.95
N ASP A 273 4.51 25.69 18.36
CA ASP A 273 5.64 25.85 17.42
C ASP A 273 5.74 24.72 16.41
N PHE A 274 5.51 23.49 16.86
CA PHE A 274 5.44 22.33 15.98
C PHE A 274 4.32 22.49 14.94
N THR A 275 3.13 22.89 15.40
CA THR A 275 1.96 23.09 14.53
C THR A 275 2.23 24.21 13.52
N ALA A 276 2.76 25.36 13.96
CA ALA A 276 3.10 26.47 13.08
C ALA A 276 4.13 26.07 11.99
N ARG A 277 5.17 25.34 12.38
CA ARG A 277 6.17 24.82 11.42
C ARG A 277 5.59 23.81 10.44
N LEU A 278 4.69 22.93 10.89
CA LEU A 278 4.00 22.00 10.02
C LEU A 278 3.12 22.72 8.99
N LEU A 279 2.40 23.74 9.41
CA LEU A 279 1.58 24.55 8.51
C LEU A 279 2.44 25.33 7.50
N ALA A 280 3.59 25.88 7.93
CA ALA A 280 4.54 26.51 7.02
C ALA A 280 5.11 25.51 5.99
N TRP A 281 5.42 24.29 6.43
CA TRP A 281 5.82 23.21 5.52
C TRP A 281 4.69 22.82 4.56
N THR A 282 3.44 22.81 5.01
CA THR A 282 2.27 22.56 4.15
C THR A 282 2.13 23.62 3.06
N ALA A 283 2.32 24.90 3.40
CA ALA A 283 2.32 25.99 2.41
C ALA A 283 3.42 25.78 1.37
N TRP A 284 4.64 25.51 1.82
CA TRP A 284 5.78 25.22 0.93
C TRP A 284 5.50 23.99 0.04
N TRP A 285 4.96 22.90 0.61
CA TRP A 285 4.60 21.69 -0.15
C TRP A 285 3.62 22.00 -1.28
N ASN A 286 2.62 22.80 -1.00
CA ASN A 286 1.57 23.11 -1.96
C ASN A 286 2.01 24.10 -3.06
N THR A 287 3.01 24.96 -2.79
CA THR A 287 3.36 26.08 -3.70
C THR A 287 4.70 25.91 -4.38
N GLU A 288 5.69 25.35 -3.69
CA GLU A 288 7.09 25.36 -4.15
C GLU A 288 7.65 23.96 -4.37
N CYS A 289 7.06 22.94 -3.70
CA CYS A 289 7.50 21.60 -3.92
C CYS A 289 7.04 21.16 -5.34
N GLU A 290 7.94 21.23 -6.30
CA GLU A 290 7.79 20.41 -7.49
C GLU A 290 7.79 18.96 -6.97
N ALA A 291 6.59 18.41 -6.75
CA ALA A 291 6.45 17.02 -6.33
C ALA A 291 7.37 16.21 -7.23
N PRO A 292 8.34 15.47 -6.68
CA PRO A 292 9.22 14.68 -7.52
C PRO A 292 8.29 13.79 -8.35
N CYS A 293 8.15 14.12 -9.63
CA CYS A 293 7.42 13.36 -10.62
C CYS A 293 8.13 12.01 -10.84
N GLY A 294 8.34 11.29 -9.76
CA GLY A 294 8.79 9.90 -9.74
C GLY A 294 7.66 8.91 -9.95
N CYS A 295 6.47 9.41 -10.28
CA CYS A 295 5.34 8.61 -10.75
C CYS A 295 5.16 8.87 -12.24
N HIS A 296 6.17 8.49 -13.04
CA HIS A 296 6.01 8.21 -14.45
C HIS A 296 5.67 6.74 -14.65
#